data_8d2a2dcc0c7c784770e1462b76bee0d9
#
_entry.id   8d2a2dcc0c7c784770e1462b76bee0d9
#
_cell.length_a   1.000
_cell.length_b   1.000
_cell.length_c   1.000
_cell.angle_alpha   90.00
_cell.angle_beta   90.00
_cell.angle_gamma   90.00
#
_symmetry.space_group_name_H-M   'P 1'
#
loop_
_entity.id
_entity.type
_entity.pdbx_description
1 polymer ?
#
loop_
_entity_poly.entity_id
_entity_poly.type
_entity_poly.pdbx_seq_one_letter_code
_entity_poly.pdbx_strand_id
1 'polypeptide(L)'
;MPRLRRVSRLLLAVGLAAGSATCGTDDLTRESPDGLRPDLAAGPPERLAITRQPPGSALDQEVWEPGRQPTVVVRDGAGVKVPGAVVTASIAGGGGSLQGSLTKTTNANGIAAFTDLGIAGAGTHTLRFSAGTAGVTSSSLVLNPLPPEAQTGKWDPPVPWDIVPLHLSLMPTGKLLGWGKYEPDGRMGMPRLWNPSAGPPTGASMIHADTMLFCAGHALMADGRLMVSGGHKDDDRGLDVTNIFDPVTESWIGGLPRMAKGRWYPTVTTLADGRLVTVAGRDTTSTVVLVPEIWEGGRWVELPGASLRLPYYPRQFLAPNGKVFYAGERVQARWLDVDAVTAKGRGRWSTSSSLVHLWPFNRDYGSAVMYDTGRILVVGGGGDLNWSTPDPRSSTPTATAETIDLNGSGPRWSATDQMHFPRRHLNATVLPDGKVLVTGGTSSGGFNTMAGAVRAAEAWDPETGRWTLLASNAVDRVYHSVSLLLPDGTVLHGASGDANVPNTAQRYPREPSHEVFRPPYLFRGTRPTVTGLSKTVVTWGERFNVSTPNAAQITRVRWIRLGSVTHAFDTNQRANTLAFSVGSGVVKVTVPNNSRRAPPGHYVLFLLNRNGVPSTGTIVQVR
;
A
#
# COMPACT_ATOMS: atom_id res chain seq x y z
N MET A 1 40.23 -36.03 -16.60
CA MET A 1 40.97 -36.41 -17.83
C MET A 1 40.01 -36.36 -19.00
N PRO A 2 40.51 -35.94 -20.17
CA PRO A 2 40.11 -34.64 -20.74
C PRO A 2 39.46 -34.79 -22.14
N ARG A 3 38.95 -33.68 -22.69
CA ARG A 3 39.29 -33.27 -24.06
C ARG A 3 38.72 -31.91 -24.42
N LEU A 4 39.67 -30.98 -24.59
CA LEU A 4 39.53 -29.74 -25.35
C LEU A 4 39.21 -30.00 -26.81
N ARG A 5 38.44 -29.09 -27.46
CA ARG A 5 38.63 -28.75 -28.87
C ARG A 5 38.54 -27.26 -29.08
N ARG A 6 39.62 -26.70 -29.59
CA ARG A 6 39.81 -25.40 -30.23
C ARG A 6 39.32 -25.47 -31.69
N VAL A 7 38.81 -24.37 -32.23
CA VAL A 7 38.90 -24.00 -33.66
C VAL A 7 38.68 -22.48 -33.71
N SER A 8 39.63 -21.68 -33.94
CA SER A 8 40.40 -21.17 -35.10
C SER A 8 39.70 -19.95 -35.76
N ARG A 9 40.45 -18.86 -35.72
CA ARG A 9 40.25 -17.60 -36.42
C ARG A 9 40.49 -17.77 -37.92
N LEU A 10 39.77 -17.02 -38.77
CA LEU A 10 40.19 -16.78 -40.16
C LEU A 10 40.25 -15.27 -40.41
N LEU A 11 41.45 -14.78 -40.63
CA LEU A 11 41.78 -13.50 -41.25
C LEU A 11 41.71 -13.65 -42.76
N LEU A 12 41.19 -12.66 -43.49
CA LEU A 12 41.48 -12.53 -44.92
C LEU A 12 41.97 -11.09 -45.22
N ALA A 13 43.08 -11.04 -45.87
CA ALA A 13 43.87 -9.85 -46.17
C ALA A 13 43.60 -9.31 -47.60
N VAL A 14 43.90 -8.05 -47.71
CA VAL A 14 43.80 -7.10 -48.80
C VAL A 14 44.69 -7.49 -50.01
N GLY A 15 44.22 -7.17 -51.20
CA GLY A 15 45.03 -7.11 -52.43
C GLY A 15 44.91 -5.71 -53.10
N LEU A 16 46.03 -4.99 -53.11
CA LEU A 16 46.23 -3.81 -53.96
C LEU A 16 46.56 -4.26 -55.40
N ALA A 17 46.00 -3.55 -56.38
CA ALA A 17 46.58 -3.53 -57.71
C ALA A 17 46.56 -2.07 -58.26
N ALA A 18 47.73 -1.59 -58.55
CA ALA A 18 48.01 -0.31 -59.22
C ALA A 18 47.99 -0.49 -60.74
N GLY A 19 47.40 0.43 -61.46
CA GLY A 19 47.48 0.53 -62.93
C GLY A 19 47.50 1.96 -63.37
N SER A 20 48.62 2.38 -63.94
CA SER A 20 48.87 3.67 -64.56
C SER A 20 48.42 3.69 -66.02
N ALA A 21 47.89 4.81 -66.49
CA ALA A 21 48.17 5.42 -67.84
C ALA A 21 47.20 6.55 -68.17
N THR A 22 47.74 7.64 -68.41
CA THR A 22 47.93 8.58 -69.55
C THR A 22 46.77 9.56 -69.85
N CYS A 23 47.26 10.77 -70.02
CA CYS A 23 46.71 12.06 -70.36
C CYS A 23 45.81 12.09 -71.60
N GLY A 24 44.70 12.84 -71.46
CA GLY A 24 43.89 13.34 -72.58
C GLY A 24 43.12 14.56 -72.14
N THR A 25 43.52 15.74 -72.67
CA THR A 25 42.85 17.02 -72.52
C THR A 25 41.57 17.01 -73.31
N ASP A 26 40.44 17.31 -72.64
CA ASP A 26 39.32 18.01 -73.28
C ASP A 26 38.51 18.81 -72.29
N ASP A 27 38.34 20.04 -72.63
CA ASP A 27 37.60 21.12 -72.00
C ASP A 27 36.09 20.83 -72.07
N LEU A 28 35.41 20.59 -70.96
CA LEU A 28 33.96 20.70 -70.91
C LEU A 28 33.54 21.23 -69.52
N THR A 29 32.86 22.30 -69.55
CA THR A 29 32.08 22.95 -68.48
C THR A 29 31.51 21.99 -67.45
N ARG A 30 32.05 21.97 -66.25
CA ARG A 30 31.53 21.25 -65.11
C ARG A 30 30.48 22.12 -64.42
N GLU A 31 29.21 21.82 -64.68
CA GLU A 31 28.15 22.09 -63.72
C GLU A 31 28.50 21.36 -62.39
N SER A 32 28.60 22.12 -61.31
CA SER A 32 28.75 21.58 -59.97
C SER A 32 27.48 20.84 -59.59
N PRO A 33 27.54 19.54 -59.25
CA PRO A 33 26.42 18.88 -58.61
C PRO A 33 26.41 19.25 -57.14
N ASP A 34 25.23 19.57 -56.67
CA ASP A 34 24.85 19.72 -55.28
C ASP A 34 25.43 20.91 -54.52
N GLY A 35 24.73 22.00 -54.66
CA GLY A 35 24.67 23.00 -53.61
C GLY A 35 24.17 22.33 -52.32
N LEU A 36 25.10 21.98 -51.42
CA LEU A 36 24.82 21.92 -50.00
C LEU A 36 24.14 23.24 -49.64
N ARG A 37 22.78 23.21 -49.54
CA ARG A 37 22.07 24.32 -48.90
C ARG A 37 22.68 24.46 -47.52
N PRO A 38 23.23 25.63 -47.14
CA PRO A 38 23.63 25.83 -45.76
C PRO A 38 22.41 25.52 -44.91
N ASP A 39 22.60 24.74 -43.83
CA ASP A 39 21.59 24.56 -42.80
C ASP A 39 21.14 25.94 -42.36
N LEU A 40 20.03 26.42 -42.93
CA LEU A 40 19.45 27.70 -42.56
C LEU A 40 19.06 27.60 -41.10
N ALA A 41 19.76 28.32 -40.24
CA ALA A 41 19.34 28.45 -38.84
C ALA A 41 17.85 28.85 -38.84
N ALA A 42 17.04 28.11 -38.10
CA ALA A 42 15.60 28.34 -38.05
C ALA A 42 15.31 29.78 -37.59
N GLY A 43 14.45 30.47 -38.31
CA GLY A 43 13.92 31.77 -37.92
C GLY A 43 13.01 31.72 -36.70
N PRO A 44 12.43 32.85 -36.29
CA PRO A 44 11.47 32.87 -35.17
C PRO A 44 10.23 32.03 -35.47
N PRO A 45 9.51 31.54 -34.40
CA PRO A 45 8.26 30.81 -34.56
C PRO A 45 7.18 31.64 -35.26
N GLU A 46 6.69 31.19 -36.42
CA GLU A 46 5.61 31.85 -37.17
C GLU A 46 4.41 30.96 -37.46
N ARG A 47 4.62 29.62 -37.47
CA ARG A 47 3.54 28.65 -37.75
C ARG A 47 3.57 27.53 -36.76
N LEU A 48 2.40 27.21 -36.21
CA LEU A 48 2.16 26.06 -35.34
C LEU A 48 1.13 25.14 -35.98
N ALA A 49 1.35 23.81 -35.84
CA ALA A 49 0.37 22.80 -36.21
C ALA A 49 0.28 21.75 -35.11
N ILE A 50 -0.94 21.36 -34.74
CA ILE A 50 -1.17 20.26 -33.79
C ILE A 50 -1.04 18.95 -34.56
N THR A 51 -0.04 18.16 -34.22
CA THR A 51 0.23 16.85 -34.83
C THR A 51 -0.47 15.71 -34.08
N ARG A 52 -0.82 15.94 -32.83
CA ARG A 52 -1.74 15.10 -32.05
C ARG A 52 -2.67 16.02 -31.26
N GLN A 53 -3.97 15.83 -31.50
CA GLN A 53 -5.01 16.58 -30.77
C GLN A 53 -5.10 16.13 -29.33
N PRO A 54 -5.62 16.99 -28.42
CA PRO A 54 -6.15 16.54 -27.14
C PRO A 54 -7.21 15.43 -27.33
N PRO A 55 -7.54 14.63 -26.31
CA PRO A 55 -8.59 13.64 -26.41
C PRO A 55 -9.94 14.30 -26.78
N GLY A 56 -10.76 13.64 -27.63
CA GLY A 56 -12.09 14.14 -27.95
C GLY A 56 -13.04 14.15 -26.74
N SER A 57 -12.80 13.24 -25.78
CA SER A 57 -13.48 13.20 -24.50
C SER A 57 -12.58 12.68 -23.38
N ALA A 58 -12.80 13.14 -22.14
CA ALA A 58 -12.11 12.70 -20.92
C ALA A 58 -13.02 12.91 -19.70
N LEU A 59 -12.59 12.49 -18.53
CA LEU A 59 -13.22 12.88 -17.26
C LEU A 59 -12.69 14.27 -16.82
N ASP A 60 -13.52 14.98 -16.10
CA ASP A 60 -13.11 16.18 -15.38
C ASP A 60 -11.90 15.87 -14.49
N GLN A 61 -10.90 16.75 -14.48
CA GLN A 61 -9.64 16.63 -13.74
C GLN A 61 -8.73 15.45 -14.17
N GLU A 62 -9.14 14.62 -15.11
CA GLU A 62 -8.31 13.49 -15.56
C GLU A 62 -6.96 13.97 -16.10
N VAL A 63 -5.87 13.29 -15.70
CA VAL A 63 -4.58 13.40 -16.37
C VAL A 63 -4.64 12.51 -17.61
N TRP A 64 -4.62 13.10 -18.80
CA TRP A 64 -4.76 12.30 -20.02
C TRP A 64 -3.59 11.35 -20.20
N GLU A 65 -3.88 10.15 -20.69
CA GLU A 65 -2.85 9.14 -20.98
C GLU A 65 -1.75 9.67 -21.90
N PRO A 66 -0.50 9.17 -21.83
CA PRO A 66 0.61 9.64 -22.66
C PRO A 66 0.31 9.61 -24.16
N GLY A 67 -0.42 8.59 -24.64
CA GLY A 67 -0.85 8.47 -26.03
C GLY A 67 -1.92 9.48 -26.46
N ARG A 68 -2.60 10.13 -25.51
CA ARG A 68 -3.68 11.12 -25.72
C ARG A 68 -3.21 12.56 -25.42
N GLN A 69 -1.95 12.75 -25.03
CA GLN A 69 -1.37 14.08 -24.79
C GLN A 69 -1.10 14.80 -26.11
N PRO A 70 -1.41 16.12 -26.23
CA PRO A 70 -1.21 16.86 -27.45
C PRO A 70 0.26 17.03 -27.80
N THR A 71 0.55 17.07 -29.11
CA THR A 71 1.85 17.42 -29.66
C THR A 71 1.71 18.52 -30.70
N VAL A 72 2.64 19.48 -30.68
CA VAL A 72 2.63 20.64 -31.55
C VAL A 72 3.97 20.74 -32.25
N VAL A 73 3.98 20.94 -33.58
CA VAL A 73 5.16 21.27 -34.35
C VAL A 73 5.22 22.78 -34.59
N VAL A 74 6.41 23.36 -34.40
CA VAL A 74 6.68 24.77 -34.61
C VAL A 74 7.56 24.93 -35.83
N ARG A 75 7.23 25.88 -36.72
CA ARG A 75 7.97 26.23 -37.92
C ARG A 75 8.13 27.75 -38.02
N ASP A 76 9.17 28.18 -38.69
CA ASP A 76 9.35 29.58 -39.10
C ASP A 76 8.56 29.94 -40.38
N GLY A 77 8.73 31.16 -40.88
CA GLY A 77 8.07 31.66 -42.10
C GLY A 77 8.43 30.88 -43.35
N ALA A 78 9.65 30.36 -43.44
CA ALA A 78 10.12 29.52 -44.53
C ALA A 78 9.68 28.04 -44.42
N GLY A 79 9.03 27.66 -43.32
CA GLY A 79 8.57 26.30 -43.07
C GLY A 79 9.62 25.39 -42.42
N VAL A 80 10.78 25.95 -42.04
CA VAL A 80 11.82 25.19 -41.32
C VAL A 80 11.37 24.94 -39.88
N LYS A 81 11.67 23.77 -39.36
CA LYS A 81 11.35 23.38 -37.97
C LYS A 81 12.18 24.22 -37.00
N VAL A 82 11.56 24.72 -35.91
CA VAL A 82 12.21 25.58 -34.92
C VAL A 82 12.50 24.80 -33.64
N PRO A 83 13.74 24.34 -33.40
CA PRO A 83 14.16 23.77 -32.13
C PRO A 83 14.24 24.82 -31.02
N GLY A 84 14.08 24.43 -29.77
CA GLY A 84 14.25 25.34 -28.62
C GLY A 84 13.11 26.34 -28.40
N ALA A 85 12.07 26.35 -29.24
CA ALA A 85 10.93 27.25 -29.06
C ALA A 85 10.07 26.81 -27.86
N VAL A 86 9.67 27.76 -27.02
CA VAL A 86 8.76 27.51 -25.89
C VAL A 86 7.34 27.61 -26.42
N VAL A 87 6.59 26.49 -26.30
CA VAL A 87 5.16 26.40 -26.60
C VAL A 87 4.37 26.46 -25.32
N THR A 88 3.41 27.37 -25.21
CA THR A 88 2.50 27.54 -24.08
C THR A 88 1.12 27.04 -24.45
N ALA A 89 0.53 26.18 -23.59
CA ALA A 89 -0.86 25.74 -23.68
C ALA A 89 -1.75 26.60 -22.78
N SER A 90 -2.95 26.96 -23.25
CA SER A 90 -3.97 27.69 -22.51
C SER A 90 -5.37 27.23 -22.94
N ILE A 91 -6.40 27.52 -22.13
CA ILE A 91 -7.80 27.32 -22.55
C ILE A 91 -8.17 28.45 -23.51
N ALA A 92 -8.68 28.10 -24.70
CA ALA A 92 -9.18 29.04 -25.69
C ALA A 92 -10.71 29.19 -25.62
N GLY A 93 -11.41 28.14 -25.30
CA GLY A 93 -12.86 28.10 -25.12
C GLY A 93 -13.26 27.11 -24.03
N GLY A 94 -14.38 27.37 -23.34
CA GLY A 94 -14.81 26.65 -22.15
C GLY A 94 -14.31 27.32 -20.86
N GLY A 95 -14.86 26.89 -19.73
CA GLY A 95 -14.47 27.37 -18.40
C GLY A 95 -13.40 26.49 -17.74
N GLY A 96 -13.12 26.73 -16.45
CA GLY A 96 -12.24 25.90 -15.66
C GLY A 96 -10.75 26.29 -15.75
N SER A 97 -9.86 25.34 -15.39
CA SER A 97 -8.42 25.57 -15.35
C SER A 97 -7.62 24.44 -16.01
N LEU A 98 -6.67 24.79 -16.85
CA LEU A 98 -5.70 23.86 -17.43
C LEU A 98 -4.69 23.45 -16.35
N GLN A 99 -4.43 22.16 -16.25
CA GLN A 99 -3.57 21.55 -15.25
C GLN A 99 -2.36 20.85 -15.89
N GLY A 100 -1.27 20.71 -15.14
CA GLY A 100 -0.02 20.08 -15.58
C GLY A 100 1.04 21.08 -16.00
N SER A 101 2.02 20.63 -16.76
CA SER A 101 3.10 21.48 -17.30
C SER A 101 2.58 22.25 -18.51
N LEU A 102 2.24 23.53 -18.32
CA LEU A 102 1.61 24.36 -19.35
C LEU A 102 2.57 24.80 -20.44
N THR A 103 3.88 24.64 -20.27
CA THR A 103 4.90 24.99 -21.26
C THR A 103 5.77 23.80 -21.63
N LYS A 104 6.15 23.70 -22.90
CA LYS A 104 7.10 22.68 -23.38
C LYS A 104 8.02 23.30 -24.42
N THR A 105 9.30 22.96 -24.33
CA THR A 105 10.31 23.39 -25.33
C THR A 105 10.33 22.38 -26.47
N THR A 106 10.41 22.86 -27.71
CA THR A 106 10.51 22.00 -28.89
C THR A 106 11.86 21.27 -28.92
N ASN A 107 11.84 20.00 -29.31
CA ASN A 107 13.03 19.19 -29.56
C ASN A 107 13.72 19.55 -30.88
N ALA A 108 14.79 18.84 -31.28
CA ALA A 108 15.52 19.02 -32.53
C ALA A 108 14.64 18.96 -33.80
N ASN A 109 13.47 18.30 -33.70
CA ASN A 109 12.50 18.22 -34.80
C ASN A 109 11.41 19.30 -34.73
N GLY A 110 11.59 20.34 -33.89
CA GLY A 110 10.62 21.42 -33.73
C GLY A 110 9.31 20.98 -33.05
N ILE A 111 9.30 19.86 -32.32
CA ILE A 111 8.10 19.26 -31.69
C ILE A 111 8.09 19.54 -30.19
N ALA A 112 7.03 20.18 -29.72
CA ALA A 112 6.66 20.25 -28.30
C ALA A 112 5.66 19.14 -27.97
N ALA A 113 6.05 18.17 -27.14
CA ALA A 113 5.20 17.08 -26.69
C ALA A 113 4.78 17.32 -25.23
N PHE A 114 3.51 17.56 -24.98
CA PHE A 114 2.96 17.63 -23.64
C PHE A 114 2.83 16.21 -23.07
N THR A 115 2.89 16.08 -21.74
CA THR A 115 2.98 14.76 -21.10
C THR A 115 2.04 14.56 -19.92
N ASP A 116 1.47 15.65 -19.39
CA ASP A 116 0.74 15.66 -18.12
C ASP A 116 -0.44 16.64 -18.09
N LEU A 117 -0.93 17.08 -19.25
CA LEU A 117 -2.08 17.97 -19.29
C LEU A 117 -3.39 17.27 -18.89
N GLY A 118 -4.30 18.07 -18.34
CA GLY A 118 -5.69 17.79 -18.06
C GLY A 118 -6.40 19.09 -17.76
N ILE A 119 -7.71 19.11 -17.67
CA ILE A 119 -8.51 20.29 -17.36
C ILE A 119 -9.42 20.00 -16.17
N ALA A 120 -9.50 20.95 -15.24
CA ALA A 120 -10.52 20.96 -14.18
C ALA A 120 -11.66 21.90 -14.58
N GLY A 121 -12.85 21.33 -14.73
CA GLY A 121 -14.08 21.99 -15.17
C GLY A 121 -14.78 21.17 -16.24
N ALA A 122 -15.90 20.51 -15.90
CA ALA A 122 -16.67 19.73 -16.85
C ALA A 122 -17.27 20.64 -17.95
N GLY A 123 -17.50 20.07 -19.13
CA GLY A 123 -18.06 20.77 -20.28
C GLY A 123 -17.20 20.66 -21.54
N THR A 124 -17.51 21.51 -22.54
CA THR A 124 -16.79 21.53 -23.82
C THR A 124 -15.66 22.56 -23.78
N HIS A 125 -14.46 22.16 -24.22
CA HIS A 125 -13.27 22.99 -24.19
C HIS A 125 -12.53 22.97 -25.52
N THR A 126 -11.73 24.03 -25.78
CA THR A 126 -10.69 24.07 -26.80
C THR A 126 -9.42 24.59 -26.17
N LEU A 127 -8.26 24.09 -26.61
CA LEU A 127 -6.94 24.56 -26.19
C LEU A 127 -6.28 25.41 -27.26
N ARG A 128 -5.59 26.48 -26.83
CA ARG A 128 -4.69 27.24 -27.66
C ARG A 128 -3.24 26.88 -27.30
N PHE A 129 -2.45 26.60 -28.31
CA PHE A 129 -1.00 26.48 -28.20
C PHE A 129 -0.35 27.65 -28.89
N SER A 130 0.58 28.35 -28.22
CA SER A 130 1.25 29.56 -28.73
C SER A 130 2.76 29.51 -28.54
N ALA A 131 3.50 30.08 -29.50
CA ALA A 131 4.93 30.31 -29.41
C ALA A 131 5.23 31.68 -30.05
N GLY A 132 5.74 32.65 -29.28
CA GLY A 132 5.80 34.04 -29.70
C GLY A 132 4.41 34.59 -30.05
N THR A 133 4.24 35.17 -31.24
CA THR A 133 2.96 35.68 -31.73
C THR A 133 2.11 34.61 -32.43
N ALA A 134 2.73 33.51 -32.83
CA ALA A 134 2.05 32.42 -33.53
C ALA A 134 1.23 31.54 -32.59
N GLY A 135 0.14 30.98 -33.10
CA GLY A 135 -0.72 30.09 -32.30
C GLY A 135 -1.65 29.23 -33.15
N VAL A 136 -2.11 28.14 -32.53
CA VAL A 136 -3.07 27.18 -33.11
C VAL A 136 -4.06 26.75 -32.06
N THR A 137 -5.31 26.58 -32.44
CA THR A 137 -6.38 26.08 -31.54
C THR A 137 -6.71 24.64 -31.86
N SER A 138 -6.95 23.84 -30.82
CA SER A 138 -7.33 22.43 -30.94
C SER A 138 -8.77 22.26 -31.45
N SER A 139 -9.09 21.04 -31.86
CA SER A 139 -10.48 20.59 -31.91
C SER A 139 -11.12 20.63 -30.52
N SER A 140 -12.45 20.62 -30.49
CA SER A 140 -13.21 20.53 -29.24
C SER A 140 -12.96 19.23 -28.51
N LEU A 141 -12.91 19.30 -27.18
CA LEU A 141 -12.92 18.14 -26.29
C LEU A 141 -14.06 18.29 -25.28
N VAL A 142 -14.66 17.16 -24.90
CA VAL A 142 -15.75 17.14 -23.92
C VAL A 142 -15.25 16.52 -22.64
N LEU A 143 -15.35 17.24 -21.53
CA LEU A 143 -15.05 16.71 -20.20
C LEU A 143 -16.36 16.32 -19.51
N ASN A 144 -16.49 15.03 -19.26
CA ASN A 144 -17.57 14.48 -18.48
C ASN A 144 -17.33 14.72 -16.98
N PRO A 145 -18.37 15.07 -16.20
CA PRO A 145 -18.22 15.21 -14.75
C PRO A 145 -17.73 13.90 -14.14
N LEU A 146 -17.00 14.01 -13.03
CA LEU A 146 -16.60 12.83 -12.26
C LEU A 146 -17.85 12.09 -11.76
N PRO A 147 -17.87 10.75 -11.79
CA PRO A 147 -18.98 9.98 -11.25
C PRO A 147 -19.07 10.15 -9.72
N PRO A 148 -20.23 9.94 -9.09
CA PRO A 148 -20.40 10.05 -7.63
C PRO A 148 -19.39 9.19 -6.85
N GLU A 149 -19.02 8.03 -7.39
CA GLU A 149 -18.02 7.12 -6.82
C GLU A 149 -16.61 7.74 -6.70
N ALA A 150 -16.30 8.76 -7.46
CA ALA A 150 -15.06 9.53 -7.31
C ALA A 150 -15.00 10.35 -6.00
N GLN A 151 -16.12 10.49 -5.30
CA GLN A 151 -16.22 11.14 -3.99
C GLN A 151 -16.40 10.11 -2.87
N THR A 152 -17.26 9.11 -3.06
CA THR A 152 -17.68 8.18 -2.01
C THR A 152 -17.06 6.79 -2.11
N GLY A 153 -16.42 6.46 -3.24
CA GLY A 153 -16.09 5.07 -3.55
C GLY A 153 -17.31 4.21 -3.82
N LYS A 154 -17.09 2.92 -3.94
CA LYS A 154 -18.15 1.94 -4.24
C LYS A 154 -17.84 0.60 -3.61
N TRP A 155 -18.85 -0.10 -3.12
CA TRP A 155 -18.74 -1.49 -2.72
C TRP A 155 -19.20 -2.42 -3.84
N ASP A 156 -18.46 -3.50 -4.05
CA ASP A 156 -18.93 -4.62 -4.85
C ASP A 156 -19.93 -5.44 -4.01
N PRO A 157 -20.82 -6.21 -4.63
CA PRO A 157 -21.77 -7.06 -3.91
C PRO A 157 -21.07 -8.07 -2.98
N PRO A 158 -21.74 -8.51 -1.88
CA PRO A 158 -21.20 -9.54 -1.01
C PRO A 158 -20.92 -10.85 -1.75
N VAL A 159 -19.75 -11.44 -1.48
CA VAL A 159 -19.31 -12.72 -2.03
C VAL A 159 -19.19 -13.72 -0.88
N PRO A 160 -19.85 -14.89 -0.94
CA PRO A 160 -19.80 -15.87 0.12
C PRO A 160 -18.41 -16.56 0.19
N TRP A 161 -18.04 -16.95 1.40
CA TRP A 161 -16.94 -17.87 1.70
C TRP A 161 -17.50 -19.14 2.33
N ASP A 162 -16.75 -20.25 2.24
CA ASP A 162 -17.04 -21.48 2.94
C ASP A 162 -16.64 -21.43 4.44
N ILE A 163 -15.86 -20.43 4.84
CA ILE A 163 -15.47 -20.16 6.23
C ILE A 163 -15.78 -18.71 6.61
N VAL A 164 -15.71 -18.38 7.92
CA VAL A 164 -15.60 -17.01 8.40
C VAL A 164 -14.11 -16.66 8.50
N PRO A 165 -13.53 -15.84 7.61
CA PRO A 165 -12.08 -15.60 7.56
C PRO A 165 -11.65 -14.59 8.63
N LEU A 166 -11.61 -15.03 9.92
CA LEU A 166 -11.31 -14.19 11.08
C LEU A 166 -9.85 -13.71 11.11
N HIS A 167 -8.97 -14.44 10.45
CA HIS A 167 -7.57 -14.12 10.21
C HIS A 167 -7.34 -14.09 8.72
N LEU A 168 -6.66 -13.04 8.22
CA LEU A 168 -6.41 -12.88 6.79
C LEU A 168 -5.06 -12.22 6.55
N SER A 169 -4.26 -12.82 5.66
CA SER A 169 -2.93 -12.32 5.33
C SER A 169 -2.71 -12.32 3.82
N LEU A 170 -2.16 -11.21 3.29
CA LEU A 170 -1.73 -11.12 1.89
C LEU A 170 -0.32 -11.71 1.75
N MET A 171 -0.19 -12.76 0.95
CA MET A 171 1.08 -13.44 0.69
C MET A 171 1.90 -12.73 -0.41
N PRO A 172 3.23 -12.91 -0.44
CA PRO A 172 4.09 -12.39 -1.51
C PRO A 172 3.72 -12.86 -2.91
N THR A 173 3.00 -13.97 -3.02
CA THR A 173 2.47 -14.53 -4.27
C THR A 173 1.22 -13.81 -4.78
N GLY A 174 0.69 -12.83 -4.02
CA GLY A 174 -0.57 -12.16 -4.30
C GLY A 174 -1.82 -12.94 -3.85
N LYS A 175 -1.64 -14.16 -3.35
CA LYS A 175 -2.72 -14.97 -2.76
C LYS A 175 -3.04 -14.50 -1.33
N LEU A 176 -4.25 -14.81 -0.87
CA LEU A 176 -4.71 -14.56 0.49
C LEU A 176 -4.75 -15.88 1.26
N LEU A 177 -4.12 -15.92 2.42
CA LEU A 177 -4.27 -17.02 3.38
C LEU A 177 -5.21 -16.56 4.50
N GLY A 178 -6.32 -17.28 4.68
CA GLY A 178 -7.31 -16.97 5.72
C GLY A 178 -7.78 -18.20 6.47
N TRP A 179 -8.17 -18.03 7.74
CA TRP A 179 -8.75 -19.11 8.55
C TRP A 179 -9.76 -18.57 9.55
N GLY A 180 -10.65 -19.46 9.95
CA GLY A 180 -11.66 -19.22 10.97
C GLY A 180 -11.42 -20.02 12.24
N LYS A 181 -12.46 -20.11 13.08
CA LYS A 181 -12.45 -20.91 14.32
C LYS A 181 -12.81 -22.37 14.04
N TYR A 182 -13.94 -22.58 13.39
CA TYR A 182 -14.46 -23.90 13.07
C TYR A 182 -14.92 -24.00 11.62
N GLU A 183 -14.87 -25.21 11.08
CA GLU A 183 -15.57 -25.57 9.84
C GLU A 183 -17.09 -25.55 10.06
N PRO A 184 -17.91 -25.51 8.99
CA PRO A 184 -19.37 -25.56 9.10
C PRO A 184 -19.90 -26.80 9.85
N ASP A 185 -19.16 -27.89 9.85
CA ASP A 185 -19.48 -29.13 10.53
C ASP A 185 -18.94 -29.21 11.98
N GLY A 186 -18.38 -28.11 12.50
CA GLY A 186 -17.88 -28.02 13.88
C GLY A 186 -16.45 -28.52 14.09
N ARG A 187 -15.79 -29.08 13.07
CA ARG A 187 -14.36 -29.43 13.14
C ARG A 187 -13.50 -28.18 13.25
N MET A 188 -12.23 -28.36 13.60
CA MET A 188 -11.21 -27.31 13.59
C MET A 188 -11.16 -26.60 12.23
N GLY A 189 -11.20 -25.26 12.24
CA GLY A 189 -11.13 -24.46 11.01
C GLY A 189 -9.79 -24.63 10.31
N MET A 190 -9.84 -25.10 9.07
CA MET A 190 -8.66 -25.23 8.22
C MET A 190 -8.39 -23.93 7.45
N PRO A 191 -7.12 -23.54 7.27
CA PRO A 191 -6.77 -22.38 6.44
C PRO A 191 -7.20 -22.57 4.98
N ARG A 192 -7.57 -21.47 4.35
CA ARG A 192 -7.88 -21.37 2.93
C ARG A 192 -6.87 -20.47 2.24
N LEU A 193 -6.25 -20.98 1.19
CA LEU A 193 -5.38 -20.19 0.30
C LEU A 193 -6.16 -19.84 -0.97
N TRP A 194 -6.46 -18.56 -1.13
CA TRP A 194 -7.29 -18.04 -2.20
C TRP A 194 -6.50 -17.08 -3.11
N ASN A 195 -6.70 -17.22 -4.42
CA ASN A 195 -6.21 -16.25 -5.40
C ASN A 195 -7.36 -15.34 -5.84
N PRO A 196 -7.39 -14.05 -5.43
CA PRO A 196 -8.47 -13.14 -5.79
C PRO A 196 -8.65 -12.94 -7.31
N SER A 197 -7.58 -13.11 -8.09
CA SER A 197 -7.61 -12.99 -9.56
C SER A 197 -8.21 -14.21 -10.26
N ALA A 198 -8.37 -15.34 -9.56
CA ALA A 198 -8.86 -16.59 -10.15
C ALA A 198 -10.37 -16.82 -9.96
N GLY A 199 -11.05 -15.94 -9.23
CA GLY A 199 -12.49 -16.04 -8.98
C GLY A 199 -12.86 -16.01 -7.48
N PRO A 200 -14.07 -16.41 -7.13
CA PRO A 200 -14.58 -16.33 -5.76
C PRO A 200 -13.85 -17.29 -4.82
N PRO A 201 -13.84 -17.00 -3.49
CA PRO A 201 -13.12 -17.80 -2.50
C PRO A 201 -13.68 -19.22 -2.25
N THR A 202 -14.87 -19.52 -2.75
CA THR A 202 -15.45 -20.88 -2.71
C THR A 202 -14.60 -21.93 -3.44
N GLY A 203 -13.66 -21.51 -4.30
CA GLY A 203 -12.65 -22.37 -4.93
C GLY A 203 -11.28 -22.32 -4.26
N ALA A 204 -11.18 -21.76 -3.05
CA ALA A 204 -9.91 -21.67 -2.34
C ALA A 204 -9.36 -23.04 -1.93
N SER A 205 -8.04 -23.23 -2.06
CA SER A 205 -7.37 -24.45 -1.64
C SER A 205 -7.36 -24.56 -0.12
N MET A 206 -7.84 -25.69 0.42
CA MET A 206 -7.71 -26.01 1.84
C MET A 206 -6.28 -26.43 2.13
N ILE A 207 -5.65 -25.78 3.11
CA ILE A 207 -4.28 -26.07 3.53
C ILE A 207 -4.34 -26.71 4.92
N HIS A 208 -4.01 -27.98 5.00
CA HIS A 208 -4.06 -28.70 6.29
C HIS A 208 -3.10 -28.10 7.30
N ALA A 209 -3.59 -27.82 8.51
CA ALA A 209 -2.80 -27.39 9.66
C ALA A 209 -3.03 -28.40 10.82
N ASP A 210 -1.94 -28.77 11.50
CA ASP A 210 -2.00 -29.75 12.59
C ASP A 210 -2.51 -29.17 13.91
N THR A 211 -2.64 -27.85 13.99
CA THR A 211 -3.03 -27.13 15.20
C THR A 211 -4.08 -26.08 14.91
N MET A 212 -4.90 -25.77 15.90
CA MET A 212 -5.95 -24.77 15.80
C MET A 212 -5.37 -23.37 15.85
N LEU A 213 -5.30 -22.69 14.69
CA LEU A 213 -4.67 -21.39 14.50
C LEU A 213 -5.56 -20.22 14.93
N PHE A 214 -6.81 -20.45 15.29
CA PHE A 214 -7.70 -19.38 15.76
C PHE A 214 -7.11 -18.68 16.98
N CYS A 215 -7.30 -17.38 17.09
CA CYS A 215 -6.76 -16.54 18.17
C CYS A 215 -5.23 -16.52 18.29
N ALA A 216 -4.49 -16.96 17.27
CA ALA A 216 -3.03 -16.82 17.22
C ALA A 216 -2.60 -15.40 16.84
N GLY A 217 -1.37 -15.05 17.18
CA GLY A 217 -0.68 -13.90 16.60
C GLY A 217 0.06 -14.28 15.31
N HIS A 218 0.07 -13.42 14.33
CA HIS A 218 0.74 -13.71 13.07
C HIS A 218 1.41 -12.48 12.46
N ALA A 219 2.55 -12.69 11.78
CA ALA A 219 3.26 -11.66 11.04
C ALA A 219 4.10 -12.26 9.91
N LEU A 220 4.24 -11.52 8.81
CA LEU A 220 5.13 -11.90 7.71
C LEU A 220 6.61 -11.74 8.12
N MET A 221 7.38 -12.78 7.89
CA MET A 221 8.82 -12.82 8.06
C MET A 221 9.53 -12.05 6.94
N ALA A 222 10.83 -11.82 7.10
CA ALA A 222 11.65 -11.11 6.11
C ALA A 222 11.69 -11.79 4.74
N ASP A 223 11.61 -13.11 4.71
CA ASP A 223 11.61 -13.93 3.50
C ASP A 223 10.22 -14.12 2.87
N GLY A 224 9.17 -13.62 3.51
CA GLY A 224 7.80 -13.68 3.01
C GLY A 224 6.96 -14.85 3.54
N ARG A 225 7.56 -15.76 4.32
CA ARG A 225 6.81 -16.77 5.05
C ARG A 225 5.95 -16.13 6.14
N LEU A 226 4.86 -16.76 6.52
CA LEU A 226 4.00 -16.28 7.59
C LEU A 226 4.28 -17.06 8.87
N MET A 227 4.76 -16.36 9.90
CA MET A 227 4.85 -16.89 11.26
C MET A 227 3.48 -16.76 11.94
N VAL A 228 3.01 -17.84 12.54
CA VAL A 228 1.81 -17.89 13.38
C VAL A 228 2.22 -18.47 14.74
N SER A 229 2.09 -17.67 15.80
CA SER A 229 2.51 -18.06 17.15
C SER A 229 1.30 -18.17 18.08
N GLY A 230 1.24 -19.24 18.83
CA GLY A 230 0.10 -19.54 19.71
C GLY A 230 -1.05 -20.19 18.95
N GLY A 231 -2.26 -19.92 19.40
CA GLY A 231 -3.49 -20.51 18.85
C GLY A 231 -4.48 -20.84 19.94
N HIS A 232 -5.52 -21.55 19.57
CA HIS A 232 -6.68 -21.83 20.43
C HIS A 232 -6.63 -23.26 20.96
N LYS A 233 -6.48 -23.39 22.27
CA LYS A 233 -6.74 -24.63 22.98
C LYS A 233 -8.21 -24.71 23.41
N ASP A 234 -8.72 -23.59 23.92
CA ASP A 234 -10.04 -23.36 24.45
C ASP A 234 -10.22 -21.83 24.60
N ASP A 235 -11.42 -21.34 24.85
CA ASP A 235 -11.64 -19.92 25.11
C ASP A 235 -10.80 -19.49 26.33
N ASP A 236 -10.07 -18.37 26.17
CA ASP A 236 -9.08 -17.86 27.11
C ASP A 236 -7.84 -18.75 27.35
N ARG A 237 -7.61 -19.80 26.56
CA ARG A 237 -6.47 -20.72 26.72
C ARG A 237 -5.70 -20.86 25.41
N GLY A 238 -4.44 -20.51 25.42
CA GLY A 238 -3.58 -20.50 24.24
C GLY A 238 -2.64 -21.69 24.14
N LEU A 239 -2.32 -22.06 22.90
CA LEU A 239 -1.29 -23.03 22.58
C LEU A 239 0.10 -22.38 22.63
N ASP A 240 1.13 -23.18 22.88
CA ASP A 240 2.54 -22.76 22.84
C ASP A 240 3.23 -23.03 21.50
N VAL A 241 2.44 -23.39 20.48
CA VAL A 241 2.93 -23.85 19.18
C VAL A 241 3.42 -22.70 18.32
N THR A 242 4.35 -23.06 17.42
CA THR A 242 4.84 -22.21 16.34
C THR A 242 4.49 -22.87 15.03
N ASN A 243 3.84 -22.13 14.13
CA ASN A 243 3.54 -22.56 12.78
C ASN A 243 4.16 -21.57 11.81
N ILE A 244 4.79 -22.06 10.74
CA ILE A 244 5.30 -21.21 9.66
C ILE A 244 4.70 -21.73 8.36
N PHE A 245 3.99 -20.85 7.65
CA PHE A 245 3.48 -21.14 6.31
C PHE A 245 4.45 -20.62 5.26
N ASP A 246 4.81 -21.47 4.31
CA ASP A 246 5.62 -21.09 3.15
C ASP A 246 4.69 -20.85 1.94
N PRO A 247 4.60 -19.59 1.45
CA PRO A 247 3.71 -19.25 0.34
C PRO A 247 4.19 -19.75 -1.03
N VAL A 248 5.45 -20.22 -1.14
CA VAL A 248 6.02 -20.76 -2.37
C VAL A 248 5.68 -22.23 -2.52
N THR A 249 5.86 -23.02 -1.46
CA THR A 249 5.48 -24.44 -1.42
C THR A 249 4.03 -24.66 -1.03
N GLU A 250 3.33 -23.60 -0.60
CA GLU A 250 1.94 -23.60 -0.14
C GLU A 250 1.68 -24.62 0.98
N SER A 251 2.62 -24.74 1.92
CA SER A 251 2.59 -25.73 2.97
C SER A 251 3.09 -25.20 4.32
N TRP A 252 2.69 -25.87 5.40
CA TRP A 252 3.18 -25.57 6.74
C TRP A 252 4.49 -26.29 7.00
N ILE A 253 5.42 -25.60 7.69
CA ILE A 253 6.69 -26.18 8.16
C ILE A 253 6.42 -26.77 9.56
N GLY A 254 6.59 -28.07 9.68
CA GLY A 254 6.41 -28.79 10.94
C GLY A 254 7.65 -28.82 11.83
N GLY A 255 7.51 -29.34 13.06
CA GLY A 255 8.63 -29.64 13.97
C GLY A 255 9.33 -28.40 14.54
N LEU A 256 8.69 -27.26 14.57
CA LEU A 256 9.28 -25.99 15.03
C LEU A 256 9.33 -25.93 16.58
N PRO A 257 10.33 -25.22 17.16
CA PRO A 257 10.42 -24.97 18.59
C PRO A 257 9.17 -24.28 19.15
N ARG A 258 8.74 -24.73 20.31
CA ARG A 258 7.61 -24.16 21.03
C ARG A 258 8.03 -22.92 21.82
N MET A 259 7.07 -22.03 22.11
CA MET A 259 7.21 -20.95 23.07
C MET A 259 7.30 -21.50 24.51
N ALA A 260 7.89 -20.74 25.41
CA ALA A 260 7.90 -21.08 26.85
C ALA A 260 6.49 -21.07 27.45
N LYS A 261 5.59 -20.25 26.91
CA LYS A 261 4.18 -20.13 27.33
C LYS A 261 3.24 -20.18 26.14
N GLY A 262 2.10 -20.84 26.33
CA GLY A 262 0.99 -20.74 25.41
C GLY A 262 0.51 -19.30 25.28
N ARG A 263 -0.07 -18.94 24.10
CA ARG A 263 -0.61 -17.59 23.88
C ARG A 263 -1.91 -17.64 23.11
N TRP A 264 -2.95 -17.15 23.74
CA TRP A 264 -4.25 -16.84 23.17
C TRP A 264 -4.36 -15.32 23.06
N TYR A 265 -4.59 -14.77 21.87
CA TYR A 265 -4.62 -13.33 21.55
C TYR A 265 -3.28 -12.58 21.75
N PRO A 266 -2.13 -13.11 21.30
CA PRO A 266 -0.87 -12.37 21.30
C PRO A 266 -0.75 -11.46 20.07
N THR A 267 0.15 -10.48 20.13
CA THR A 267 0.61 -9.73 18.95
C THR A 267 2.03 -10.13 18.60
N VAL A 268 2.28 -10.34 17.29
CA VAL A 268 3.61 -10.57 16.72
C VAL A 268 4.08 -9.33 15.96
N THR A 269 5.30 -8.86 16.22
CA THR A 269 5.87 -7.69 15.54
C THR A 269 7.21 -8.03 14.92
N THR A 270 7.39 -7.71 13.62
CA THR A 270 8.66 -7.85 12.91
C THR A 270 9.60 -6.69 13.26
N LEU A 271 10.84 -7.03 13.67
CA LEU A 271 11.89 -6.09 14.07
C LEU A 271 12.75 -5.64 12.87
N ALA A 272 13.64 -4.68 13.13
CA ALA A 272 14.51 -4.09 12.11
C ALA A 272 15.51 -5.10 11.49
N ASP A 273 15.90 -6.11 12.23
CA ASP A 273 16.82 -7.17 11.82
C ASP A 273 16.12 -8.44 11.33
N GLY A 274 14.78 -8.42 11.24
CA GLY A 274 13.98 -9.55 10.79
C GLY A 274 13.57 -10.52 11.89
N ARG A 275 14.05 -10.38 13.12
CA ARG A 275 13.53 -11.11 14.27
C ARG A 275 12.06 -10.77 14.49
N LEU A 276 11.34 -11.64 15.20
CA LEU A 276 9.95 -11.41 15.56
C LEU A 276 9.80 -11.42 17.09
N VAL A 277 9.02 -10.51 17.64
CA VAL A 277 8.69 -10.50 19.05
C VAL A 277 7.20 -10.76 19.24
N THR A 278 6.85 -11.71 20.10
CA THR A 278 5.48 -11.98 20.53
C THR A 278 5.25 -11.49 21.95
N VAL A 279 4.12 -10.85 22.17
CA VAL A 279 3.76 -10.27 23.48
C VAL A 279 2.32 -10.59 23.84
N ALA A 280 2.00 -10.51 25.13
CA ALA A 280 0.66 -10.69 25.68
C ALA A 280 0.08 -12.09 25.48
N GLY A 281 -1.23 -12.18 25.67
CA GLY A 281 -2.03 -13.38 25.55
C GLY A 281 -2.27 -14.09 26.89
N ARG A 282 -2.99 -15.20 26.83
CA ARG A 282 -3.18 -16.13 27.93
C ARG A 282 -2.60 -17.50 27.62
N ASP A 283 -2.04 -18.16 28.62
CA ASP A 283 -1.41 -19.46 28.46
C ASP A 283 -2.42 -20.63 28.45
N THR A 284 -1.92 -21.85 28.46
CA THR A 284 -2.71 -23.09 28.45
C THR A 284 -3.59 -23.27 29.68
N THR A 285 -3.37 -22.48 30.73
CA THR A 285 -4.13 -22.49 32.01
C THR A 285 -4.97 -21.22 32.18
N SER A 286 -5.11 -20.37 31.14
CA SER A 286 -5.77 -19.07 31.19
C SER A 286 -5.03 -18.02 32.02
N THR A 287 -3.75 -18.24 32.36
CA THR A 287 -2.92 -17.25 33.06
C THR A 287 -2.43 -16.20 32.06
N VAL A 288 -2.50 -14.93 32.46
CA VAL A 288 -2.00 -13.82 31.62
C VAL A 288 -0.48 -13.92 31.45
N VAL A 289 -0.01 -13.94 30.21
CA VAL A 289 1.42 -14.00 29.89
C VAL A 289 2.01 -12.60 29.94
N LEU A 290 2.90 -12.38 30.88
CA LEU A 290 3.53 -11.07 31.13
C LEU A 290 4.86 -10.90 30.40
N VAL A 291 5.59 -12.00 30.18
CA VAL A 291 6.94 -12.00 29.59
C VAL A 291 6.85 -12.17 28.08
N PRO A 292 7.36 -11.20 27.28
CA PRO A 292 7.49 -11.37 25.84
C PRO A 292 8.51 -12.45 25.49
N GLU A 293 8.36 -13.01 24.29
CA GLU A 293 9.36 -13.90 23.70
C GLU A 293 9.78 -13.40 22.33
N ILE A 294 11.06 -13.57 21.98
CA ILE A 294 11.62 -13.18 20.68
C ILE A 294 12.05 -14.43 19.90
N TRP A 295 11.63 -14.49 18.62
CA TRP A 295 12.10 -15.51 17.69
C TRP A 295 13.42 -15.07 17.06
N GLU A 296 14.48 -15.76 17.41
CA GLU A 296 15.83 -15.53 16.90
C GLU A 296 16.62 -16.84 16.79
N GLY A 297 17.43 -16.99 15.74
CA GLY A 297 18.21 -18.21 15.51
C GLY A 297 17.35 -19.49 15.42
N GLY A 298 16.09 -19.37 14.97
CA GLY A 298 15.18 -20.50 14.82
C GLY A 298 14.54 -21.01 16.14
N ARG A 299 14.57 -20.22 17.21
CA ARG A 299 13.99 -20.58 18.52
C ARG A 299 13.40 -19.35 19.22
N TRP A 300 12.55 -19.60 20.21
CA TRP A 300 12.05 -18.58 21.11
C TRP A 300 12.99 -18.34 22.29
N VAL A 301 13.16 -17.08 22.66
CA VAL A 301 13.93 -16.64 23.81
C VAL A 301 13.08 -15.67 24.63
N GLU A 302 12.90 -15.95 25.93
CA GLU A 302 12.17 -15.07 26.82
C GLU A 302 12.88 -13.75 27.07
N LEU A 303 12.08 -12.68 27.31
CA LEU A 303 12.56 -11.34 27.67
C LEU A 303 12.11 -11.01 29.12
N PRO A 304 12.67 -11.65 30.16
CA PRO A 304 12.16 -11.54 31.53
C PRO A 304 12.27 -10.14 32.13
N GLY A 305 13.20 -9.31 31.62
CA GLY A 305 13.31 -7.89 32.01
C GLY A 305 12.17 -7.02 31.49
N ALA A 306 11.36 -7.53 30.53
CA ALA A 306 10.23 -6.84 29.92
C ALA A 306 8.87 -7.38 30.43
N SER A 307 8.78 -7.83 31.65
CA SER A 307 7.51 -8.30 32.23
C SER A 307 6.50 -7.16 32.35
N LEU A 308 5.36 -7.27 31.66
CA LEU A 308 4.27 -6.28 31.68
C LEU A 308 2.93 -6.93 31.31
N ARG A 309 1.87 -6.60 32.04
CA ARG A 309 0.52 -6.98 31.69
C ARG A 309 -0.01 -6.09 30.57
N LEU A 310 -0.29 -6.66 29.40
CA LEU A 310 -0.88 -6.01 28.23
C LEU A 310 -2.28 -6.55 27.94
N PRO A 311 -3.13 -5.81 27.21
CA PRO A 311 -4.41 -6.28 26.72
C PRO A 311 -4.23 -7.36 25.63
N TYR A 312 -5.35 -7.88 25.12
CA TYR A 312 -5.37 -8.76 23.96
C TYR A 312 -4.99 -8.01 22.69
N TYR A 313 -4.22 -8.64 21.80
CA TYR A 313 -3.76 -8.04 20.53
C TYR A 313 -3.26 -6.59 20.70
N PRO A 314 -2.27 -6.34 21.59
CA PRO A 314 -1.79 -4.98 21.82
C PRO A 314 -1.25 -4.36 20.53
N ARG A 315 -1.64 -3.10 20.25
CA ARG A 315 -1.27 -2.39 19.00
C ARG A 315 0.18 -2.00 19.06
N GLN A 316 1.04 -2.66 18.28
CA GLN A 316 2.49 -2.49 18.34
C GLN A 316 3.10 -2.22 16.98
N PHE A 317 4.13 -1.37 16.98
CA PHE A 317 4.85 -0.95 15.77
C PHE A 317 6.35 -0.85 16.04
N LEU A 318 7.16 -1.36 15.11
CA LEU A 318 8.58 -1.01 15.07
C LEU A 318 8.72 0.48 14.71
N ALA A 319 9.35 1.24 15.57
CA ALA A 319 9.56 2.68 15.40
C ALA A 319 10.93 3.02 14.78
N PRO A 320 11.11 4.25 14.24
CA PRO A 320 12.38 4.69 13.65
C PRO A 320 13.59 4.67 14.58
N ASN A 321 13.36 4.69 15.90
CA ASN A 321 14.41 4.55 16.92
C ASN A 321 14.85 3.10 17.15
N GLY A 322 14.21 2.11 16.48
CA GLY A 322 14.52 0.69 16.59
C GLY A 322 13.81 -0.04 17.72
N LYS A 323 13.04 0.66 18.55
CA LYS A 323 12.24 0.04 19.62
C LYS A 323 10.83 -0.28 19.11
N VAL A 324 10.15 -1.20 19.81
CA VAL A 324 8.73 -1.47 19.56
C VAL A 324 7.91 -0.46 20.37
N PHE A 325 7.03 0.24 19.68
CA PHE A 325 6.09 1.18 20.27
C PHE A 325 4.73 0.52 20.48
N TYR A 326 4.30 0.40 21.72
CA TYR A 326 2.94 0.02 22.09
C TYR A 326 2.07 1.27 22.05
N ALA A 327 1.19 1.36 21.06
CA ALA A 327 0.34 2.52 20.80
C ALA A 327 -1.01 2.51 21.53
N GLY A 328 -1.24 1.54 22.39
CA GLY A 328 -2.50 1.36 23.07
C GLY A 328 -3.14 0.03 22.61
N GLU A 329 -4.18 -0.26 23.09
CA GLU A 329 -5.51 0.02 23.65
C GLU A 329 -5.57 0.78 25.01
N ARG A 330 -4.65 0.56 25.94
CA ARG A 330 -4.66 1.29 27.21
C ARG A 330 -4.30 2.75 27.03
N VAL A 331 -4.75 3.57 27.96
CA VAL A 331 -4.47 5.01 28.04
C VAL A 331 -2.98 5.33 27.96
N GLN A 332 -2.10 4.45 28.44
CA GLN A 332 -0.67 4.66 28.47
C GLN A 332 0.06 3.87 27.37
N ALA A 333 0.65 4.58 26.40
CA ALA A 333 1.58 4.02 25.44
C ALA A 333 2.99 3.81 26.05
N ARG A 334 3.77 2.87 25.49
CA ARG A 334 5.08 2.48 26.04
C ARG A 334 6.06 2.05 24.94
N TRP A 335 7.33 2.09 25.28
CA TRP A 335 8.41 1.55 24.46
C TRP A 335 8.88 0.20 25.00
N LEU A 336 9.03 -0.79 24.15
CA LEU A 336 9.74 -2.03 24.40
C LEU A 336 11.11 -1.98 23.71
N ASP A 337 12.17 -2.09 24.50
CA ASP A 337 13.54 -2.29 24.05
C ASP A 337 13.87 -3.78 24.26
N VAL A 338 13.89 -4.55 23.18
CA VAL A 338 14.05 -6.02 23.23
C VAL A 338 15.47 -6.45 23.55
N ASP A 339 16.45 -5.58 23.30
CA ASP A 339 17.89 -5.88 23.49
C ASP A 339 18.47 -5.26 24.78
N ALA A 340 17.68 -4.44 25.49
CA ALA A 340 18.11 -3.90 26.77
C ALA A 340 18.36 -5.01 27.79
N VAL A 341 19.44 -4.90 28.57
CA VAL A 341 19.74 -5.81 29.67
C VAL A 341 19.42 -5.13 30.99
N THR A 342 18.71 -5.85 31.85
CA THR A 342 18.30 -5.39 33.18
C THR A 342 18.76 -6.40 34.24
N ALA A 343 18.63 -6.08 35.51
CA ALA A 343 18.89 -7.02 36.62
C ALA A 343 17.96 -8.26 36.58
N LYS A 344 16.79 -8.15 35.88
CA LYS A 344 15.82 -9.23 35.69
C LYS A 344 16.05 -10.02 34.40
N GLY A 345 17.06 -9.66 33.59
CA GLY A 345 17.35 -10.26 32.30
C GLY A 345 17.09 -9.35 31.12
N ARG A 346 17.02 -9.93 29.93
CA ARG A 346 16.84 -9.24 28.66
C ARG A 346 15.44 -8.63 28.51
N GLY A 347 15.34 -7.52 27.80
CA GLY A 347 14.12 -6.75 27.52
C GLY A 347 13.82 -5.70 28.58
N ARG A 348 13.21 -4.58 28.15
CA ARG A 348 12.77 -3.52 29.07
C ARG A 348 11.64 -2.70 28.47
N TRP A 349 10.58 -2.50 29.25
CA TRP A 349 9.56 -1.49 28.96
C TRP A 349 9.96 -0.13 29.52
N SER A 350 9.59 0.96 28.82
CA SER A 350 9.76 2.30 29.35
C SER A 350 8.82 2.52 30.54
N THR A 351 9.31 3.33 31.51
CA THR A 351 8.54 3.74 32.70
C THR A 351 7.90 5.11 32.53
N SER A 352 8.12 5.80 31.40
CA SER A 352 7.68 7.17 31.16
C SER A 352 6.16 7.31 31.23
N SER A 353 5.70 8.22 32.07
CA SER A 353 4.30 8.65 32.16
C SER A 353 3.87 9.65 31.08
N SER A 354 4.81 10.09 30.22
CA SER A 354 4.58 11.19 29.27
C SER A 354 3.85 10.79 27.99
N LEU A 355 3.63 9.49 27.74
CA LEU A 355 2.96 8.98 26.54
C LEU A 355 1.52 8.55 26.86
N VAL A 356 0.74 9.46 27.42
CA VAL A 356 -0.67 9.24 27.74
C VAL A 356 -1.52 9.76 26.61
N HIS A 357 -2.50 8.94 26.16
CA HIS A 357 -3.50 9.35 25.20
C HIS A 357 -4.30 10.56 25.66
N LEU A 358 -4.76 11.38 24.73
CA LEU A 358 -5.66 12.51 25.03
C LEU A 358 -7.06 12.01 25.41
N TRP A 359 -7.50 10.88 24.82
CA TRP A 359 -8.71 10.19 25.24
C TRP A 359 -8.45 9.48 26.57
N PRO A 360 -9.17 9.83 27.67
CA PRO A 360 -8.82 9.40 29.02
C PRO A 360 -9.25 7.96 29.37
N PHE A 361 -9.83 7.23 28.42
CA PHE A 361 -10.29 5.86 28.60
C PHE A 361 -9.50 4.89 27.75
N ASN A 362 -9.60 3.59 28.04
CA ASN A 362 -9.05 2.56 27.16
C ASN A 362 -9.77 2.57 25.81
N ARG A 363 -9.08 2.16 24.76
CA ARG A 363 -9.63 1.99 23.40
C ARG A 363 -9.80 0.52 23.08
N ASP A 364 -10.62 -0.16 23.90
CA ASP A 364 -10.90 -1.58 23.75
C ASP A 364 -11.48 -1.87 22.36
N TYR A 365 -10.82 -2.76 21.60
CA TYR A 365 -11.13 -3.03 20.18
C TYR A 365 -11.23 -1.77 19.28
N GLY A 366 -10.48 -0.72 19.58
CA GLY A 366 -10.11 0.31 18.62
C GLY A 366 -9.09 -0.23 17.62
N SER A 367 -8.72 0.57 16.63
CA SER A 367 -7.68 0.21 15.67
C SER A 367 -6.52 1.20 15.68
N ALA A 368 -5.38 0.78 15.12
CA ALA A 368 -4.22 1.63 14.96
C ALA A 368 -3.47 1.26 13.67
N VAL A 369 -2.88 2.27 13.01
CA VAL A 369 -2.09 2.08 11.78
C VAL A 369 -0.88 3.00 11.75
N MET A 370 0.24 2.53 11.21
CA MET A 370 1.37 3.38 10.84
C MET A 370 1.17 3.87 9.39
N TYR A 371 0.52 5.03 9.25
CA TYR A 371 0.10 5.57 7.95
C TYR A 371 1.24 6.19 7.13
N ASP A 372 2.36 6.51 7.77
CA ASP A 372 3.64 6.84 7.13
C ASP A 372 4.79 6.52 8.08
N THR A 373 6.04 6.64 7.65
CA THR A 373 7.24 6.36 8.45
C THR A 373 7.15 7.01 9.84
N GLY A 374 7.05 6.21 10.90
CA GLY A 374 7.00 6.67 12.29
C GLY A 374 5.76 7.44 12.69
N ARG A 375 4.74 7.57 11.82
CA ARG A 375 3.50 8.29 12.09
C ARG A 375 2.36 7.31 12.29
N ILE A 376 1.71 7.37 13.44
CA ILE A 376 0.66 6.45 13.84
C ILE A 376 -0.64 7.21 14.06
N LEU A 377 -1.74 6.66 13.57
CA LEU A 377 -3.12 7.02 13.92
C LEU A 377 -3.68 5.93 14.82
N VAL A 378 -4.33 6.33 15.92
CA VAL A 378 -5.15 5.48 16.77
C VAL A 378 -6.58 5.99 16.70
N VAL A 379 -7.55 5.10 16.54
CA VAL A 379 -8.93 5.49 16.21
C VAL A 379 -9.96 4.57 16.85
N GLY A 380 -11.05 5.17 17.35
CA GLY A 380 -12.21 4.47 17.89
C GLY A 380 -11.89 3.67 19.16
N GLY A 381 -12.64 2.62 19.36
CA GLY A 381 -12.58 1.73 20.52
C GLY A 381 -13.63 2.02 21.56
N GLY A 382 -13.84 1.10 22.48
CA GLY A 382 -14.74 1.27 23.61
C GLY A 382 -14.01 1.82 24.82
N GLY A 383 -14.62 2.78 25.52
CA GLY A 383 -14.06 3.35 26.74
C GLY A 383 -14.46 2.56 27.99
N ASP A 384 -13.50 2.10 28.77
CA ASP A 384 -13.67 1.60 30.13
C ASP A 384 -12.50 2.07 31.00
N LEU A 385 -12.84 2.64 32.17
CA LEU A 385 -11.85 3.08 33.16
C LEU A 385 -11.27 1.89 33.94
N ASN A 386 -11.99 0.80 34.07
CA ASN A 386 -11.69 -0.26 35.02
C ASN A 386 -11.28 -1.56 34.36
N TRP A 387 -10.00 -1.63 34.00
CA TRP A 387 -9.42 -2.81 33.33
C TRP A 387 -9.35 -4.07 34.21
N SER A 388 -9.52 -3.92 35.54
CA SER A 388 -9.47 -5.05 36.49
C SER A 388 -10.75 -5.88 36.49
N THR A 389 -11.87 -5.32 36.04
CA THR A 389 -13.16 -6.01 35.87
C THR A 389 -13.86 -5.50 34.62
N PRO A 390 -13.31 -5.78 33.40
CA PRO A 390 -14.02 -5.35 32.21
C PRO A 390 -15.30 -6.17 32.07
N ASP A 391 -16.44 -5.54 32.33
CA ASP A 391 -17.66 -6.01 31.68
C ASP A 391 -17.63 -5.44 30.26
N PRO A 392 -17.25 -6.23 29.25
CA PRO A 392 -17.21 -5.76 27.88
C PRO A 392 -18.58 -5.28 27.39
N ARG A 393 -19.65 -5.56 28.13
CA ARG A 393 -21.02 -5.16 27.85
C ARG A 393 -21.32 -3.71 28.21
N SER A 394 -20.50 -3.06 29.06
CA SER A 394 -20.69 -1.66 29.47
C SER A 394 -19.88 -0.65 28.67
N SER A 395 -19.01 -1.10 27.76
CA SER A 395 -18.10 -0.25 27.00
C SER A 395 -18.86 0.61 25.97
N THR A 396 -18.69 1.93 26.05
CA THR A 396 -19.26 2.89 25.10
C THR A 396 -18.22 3.22 24.01
N PRO A 397 -18.54 2.99 22.73
CA PRO A 397 -17.66 3.34 21.61
C PRO A 397 -17.38 4.84 21.53
N THR A 398 -16.17 5.20 21.06
CA THR A 398 -15.77 6.58 20.77
C THR A 398 -15.55 6.83 19.29
N ALA A 399 -15.82 8.06 18.82
CA ALA A 399 -15.45 8.53 17.50
C ALA A 399 -14.06 9.19 17.48
N THR A 400 -13.41 9.37 18.62
CA THR A 400 -12.16 10.11 18.71
C THR A 400 -11.00 9.40 18.02
N ALA A 401 -10.10 10.20 17.46
CA ALA A 401 -8.86 9.75 16.86
C ALA A 401 -7.69 10.62 17.33
N GLU A 402 -6.51 10.04 17.38
CA GLU A 402 -5.29 10.69 17.84
C GLU A 402 -4.11 10.26 16.98
N THR A 403 -3.17 11.16 16.75
CA THR A 403 -1.93 10.88 16.02
C THR A 403 -0.71 11.06 16.90
N ILE A 404 0.37 10.33 16.56
CA ILE A 404 1.69 10.54 17.15
C ILE A 404 2.76 10.43 16.07
N ASP A 405 3.76 11.33 16.12
CA ASP A 405 4.96 11.27 15.28
C ASP A 405 6.16 10.81 16.12
N LEU A 406 6.70 9.64 15.76
CA LEU A 406 7.83 9.00 16.45
C LEU A 406 9.19 9.34 15.83
N ASN A 407 9.25 10.25 14.85
CA ASN A 407 10.50 10.61 14.15
C ASN A 407 11.37 11.59 14.96
N GLY A 408 10.76 12.38 15.83
CA GLY A 408 11.45 13.37 16.67
C GLY A 408 11.85 12.87 18.07
N SER A 409 12.51 13.73 18.82
CA SER A 409 12.74 13.55 20.27
C SER A 409 11.51 14.04 21.05
N GLY A 410 10.99 13.23 21.97
CA GLY A 410 9.84 13.58 22.81
C GLY A 410 8.50 13.53 22.07
N PRO A 411 8.13 12.38 21.48
CA PRO A 411 6.85 12.21 20.80
C PRO A 411 5.68 12.48 21.75
N ARG A 412 4.60 13.09 21.22
CA ARG A 412 3.38 13.40 21.97
C ARG A 412 2.16 13.09 21.12
N TRP A 413 1.08 12.66 21.76
CA TRP A 413 -0.20 12.51 21.12
C TRP A 413 -0.79 13.87 20.76
N SER A 414 -1.39 13.95 19.57
CA SER A 414 -2.08 15.13 19.05
C SER A 414 -3.48 14.73 18.62
N ALA A 415 -4.46 15.57 18.94
CA ALA A 415 -5.82 15.36 18.47
C ALA A 415 -5.90 15.56 16.95
N THR A 416 -6.80 14.83 16.33
CA THR A 416 -7.27 15.06 14.95
C THR A 416 -8.80 15.11 14.97
N ASP A 417 -9.45 15.41 13.84
CA ASP A 417 -10.91 15.40 13.78
C ASP A 417 -11.47 14.03 14.19
N GLN A 418 -12.71 14.00 14.63
CA GLN A 418 -13.42 12.78 15.00
C GLN A 418 -14.08 12.15 13.78
N MET A 419 -14.23 10.80 13.79
CA MET A 419 -15.11 10.10 12.85
C MET A 419 -16.56 10.60 12.97
N HIS A 420 -17.36 10.41 11.93
CA HIS A 420 -18.80 10.70 11.98
C HIS A 420 -19.55 9.74 12.92
N PHE A 421 -19.04 8.50 13.05
CA PHE A 421 -19.65 7.50 13.92
C PHE A 421 -18.68 6.99 14.98
N PRO A 422 -19.06 6.95 16.27
CA PRO A 422 -18.29 6.22 17.26
C PRO A 422 -18.27 4.73 16.89
N ARG A 423 -17.12 4.06 17.05
CA ARG A 423 -16.99 2.65 16.65
C ARG A 423 -16.09 1.87 17.58
N ARG A 424 -16.51 0.65 17.87
CA ARG A 424 -15.73 -0.45 18.44
C ARG A 424 -15.71 -1.61 17.44
N HIS A 425 -14.67 -2.44 17.42
CA HIS A 425 -14.47 -3.51 16.42
C HIS A 425 -14.32 -3.02 14.97
N LEU A 426 -13.88 -1.79 14.79
CA LEU A 426 -13.59 -1.21 13.49
C LEU A 426 -12.23 -1.70 12.98
N ASN A 427 -12.09 -1.74 11.66
CA ASN A 427 -10.80 -1.96 11.01
C ASN A 427 -10.27 -0.65 10.41
N ALA A 428 -8.98 -0.39 10.55
CA ALA A 428 -8.29 0.72 9.90
C ALA A 428 -7.28 0.18 8.88
N THR A 429 -7.35 0.68 7.64
CA THR A 429 -6.52 0.23 6.51
C THR A 429 -5.86 1.41 5.82
N VAL A 430 -4.54 1.36 5.63
CA VAL A 430 -3.79 2.40 4.92
C VAL A 430 -4.02 2.26 3.43
N LEU A 431 -4.39 3.36 2.77
CA LEU A 431 -4.64 3.42 1.33
C LEU A 431 -3.40 3.92 0.55
N PRO A 432 -3.26 3.58 -0.74
CA PRO A 432 -2.18 4.06 -1.61
C PRO A 432 -2.06 5.57 -1.68
N ASP A 433 -3.17 6.32 -1.66
CA ASP A 433 -3.18 7.80 -1.70
C ASP A 433 -2.74 8.45 -0.37
N GLY A 434 -2.53 7.66 0.68
CA GLY A 434 -2.05 8.10 1.99
C GLY A 434 -3.14 8.23 3.04
N LYS A 435 -4.39 8.15 2.65
CA LYS A 435 -5.53 8.18 3.58
C LYS A 435 -5.63 6.87 4.38
N VAL A 436 -6.34 6.93 5.49
CA VAL A 436 -6.68 5.75 6.31
C VAL A 436 -8.17 5.50 6.19
N LEU A 437 -8.54 4.35 5.65
CA LEU A 437 -9.91 3.87 5.56
C LEU A 437 -10.32 3.20 6.87
N VAL A 438 -11.51 3.51 7.35
CA VAL A 438 -12.16 2.83 8.48
C VAL A 438 -13.43 2.15 8.00
N THR A 439 -13.60 0.87 8.36
CA THR A 439 -14.75 0.05 7.99
C THR A 439 -15.28 -0.75 9.17
N GLY A 440 -16.57 -1.07 9.15
CA GLY A 440 -17.24 -1.91 10.13
C GLY A 440 -17.27 -1.34 11.55
N GLY A 441 -17.53 -2.22 12.50
CA GLY A 441 -17.67 -1.89 13.91
C GLY A 441 -19.09 -1.55 14.31
N THR A 442 -19.28 -1.28 15.63
CA THR A 442 -20.57 -0.92 16.21
C THR A 442 -20.49 0.39 16.97
N SER A 443 -21.53 1.22 16.87
CA SER A 443 -21.72 2.46 17.60
C SER A 443 -22.49 2.27 18.92
N SER A 444 -23.07 1.10 19.15
CA SER A 444 -23.80 0.80 20.38
C SER A 444 -22.89 0.33 21.49
N GLY A 445 -23.26 0.63 22.73
CA GLY A 445 -22.63 0.08 23.92
C GLY A 445 -22.75 -1.45 23.97
N GLY A 446 -21.89 -2.05 24.77
CA GLY A 446 -21.77 -3.50 24.88
C GLY A 446 -20.63 -4.08 24.04
N PHE A 447 -20.45 -5.41 24.10
CA PHE A 447 -19.30 -6.03 23.44
C PHE A 447 -19.49 -6.12 21.92
N ASN A 448 -20.56 -6.75 21.46
CA ASN A 448 -20.83 -6.98 20.04
C ASN A 448 -22.32 -6.74 19.73
N THR A 449 -22.75 -5.51 19.83
CA THR A 449 -24.15 -5.15 19.63
C THR A 449 -24.41 -4.89 18.15
N MET A 450 -24.98 -5.86 17.45
CA MET A 450 -25.23 -5.81 16.01
C MET A 450 -26.19 -4.69 15.60
N ALA A 451 -27.15 -4.31 16.47
CA ALA A 451 -28.09 -3.22 16.22
C ALA A 451 -27.42 -1.84 16.01
N GLY A 452 -26.17 -1.70 16.46
CA GLY A 452 -25.37 -0.51 16.24
C GLY A 452 -24.33 -0.64 15.14
N ALA A 453 -24.39 -1.69 14.31
CA ALA A 453 -23.43 -1.91 13.24
C ALA A 453 -23.33 -0.69 12.29
N VAL A 454 -22.13 -0.26 12.01
CA VAL A 454 -21.86 0.91 11.15
C VAL A 454 -21.39 0.41 9.79
N ARG A 455 -22.27 0.54 8.80
CA ARG A 455 -22.00 0.15 7.40
C ARG A 455 -21.23 1.21 6.63
N ALA A 456 -21.39 2.49 6.98
CA ALA A 456 -20.70 3.58 6.31
C ALA A 456 -19.19 3.46 6.48
N ALA A 457 -18.43 3.46 5.39
CA ALA A 457 -16.99 3.62 5.45
C ALA A 457 -16.62 5.09 5.69
N GLU A 458 -15.46 5.34 6.28
CA GLU A 458 -14.93 6.69 6.48
C GLU A 458 -13.44 6.72 6.12
N ALA A 459 -12.97 7.82 5.55
CA ALA A 459 -11.55 8.01 5.25
C ALA A 459 -11.00 9.23 5.99
N TRP A 460 -9.92 9.03 6.73
CA TRP A 460 -9.13 10.09 7.33
C TRP A 460 -8.01 10.54 6.41
N ASP A 461 -7.87 11.85 6.24
CA ASP A 461 -6.82 12.47 5.45
C ASP A 461 -5.70 13.02 6.35
N PRO A 462 -4.47 12.49 6.31
CA PRO A 462 -3.38 12.95 7.17
C PRO A 462 -2.89 14.36 6.85
N GLU A 463 -3.17 14.91 5.66
CA GLU A 463 -2.76 16.25 5.25
C GLU A 463 -3.67 17.32 5.88
N THR A 464 -4.94 17.01 6.07
CA THR A 464 -5.94 17.94 6.61
C THR A 464 -6.41 17.60 8.02
N GLY A 465 -6.20 16.36 8.47
CA GLY A 465 -6.73 15.83 9.73
C GLY A 465 -8.22 15.50 9.68
N ARG A 466 -8.89 15.62 8.53
CA ARG A 466 -10.34 15.52 8.38
C ARG A 466 -10.83 14.14 7.97
N TRP A 467 -12.04 13.81 8.38
CA TRP A 467 -12.77 12.63 7.97
C TRP A 467 -13.75 12.92 6.84
N THR A 468 -13.85 11.99 5.90
CA THR A 468 -14.83 12.02 4.81
C THR A 468 -15.71 10.78 4.91
N LEU A 469 -17.02 10.97 4.86
CA LEU A 469 -17.98 9.87 4.79
C LEU A 469 -17.96 9.25 3.39
N LEU A 470 -17.91 7.92 3.34
CA LEU A 470 -17.84 7.14 2.12
C LEU A 470 -19.06 6.21 1.99
N ALA A 471 -19.14 5.48 0.87
CA ALA A 471 -20.24 4.56 0.61
C ALA A 471 -20.36 3.48 1.71
N SER A 472 -21.59 3.09 1.99
CA SER A 472 -21.94 2.04 2.94
C SER A 472 -21.87 0.66 2.29
N ASN A 473 -21.29 -0.33 2.99
CA ASN A 473 -21.37 -1.73 2.60
C ASN A 473 -22.77 -2.32 2.87
N ALA A 474 -23.05 -3.49 2.32
CA ALA A 474 -24.38 -4.12 2.44
C ALA A 474 -24.55 -4.93 3.72
N VAL A 475 -23.46 -5.48 4.29
CA VAL A 475 -23.47 -6.47 5.37
C VAL A 475 -22.96 -5.88 6.69
N ASP A 476 -23.63 -6.18 7.80
CA ASP A 476 -23.17 -5.78 9.14
C ASP A 476 -21.90 -6.56 9.52
N ARG A 477 -20.80 -5.82 9.77
CA ARG A 477 -19.51 -6.40 10.14
C ARG A 477 -18.99 -5.76 11.40
N VAL A 478 -18.99 -6.53 12.48
CA VAL A 478 -18.65 -6.06 13.82
C VAL A 478 -17.47 -6.88 14.37
N TYR A 479 -17.65 -7.61 15.48
CA TYR A 479 -16.58 -8.41 16.07
C TYR A 479 -16.07 -9.48 15.12
N HIS A 480 -14.75 -9.65 15.05
CA HIS A 480 -14.03 -10.56 14.14
C HIS A 480 -14.04 -10.15 12.65
N SER A 481 -14.57 -8.98 12.31
CA SER A 481 -14.39 -8.50 10.94
C SER A 481 -12.93 -8.16 10.64
N VAL A 482 -12.55 -8.31 9.37
CA VAL A 482 -11.20 -8.05 8.85
C VAL A 482 -11.26 -7.08 7.67
N SER A 483 -10.20 -6.28 7.49
CA SER A 483 -10.08 -5.37 6.34
C SER A 483 -8.63 -5.35 5.85
N LEU A 484 -8.43 -5.58 4.54
CA LEU A 484 -7.11 -5.79 3.97
C LEU A 484 -6.97 -5.10 2.61
N LEU A 485 -5.90 -4.30 2.43
CA LEU A 485 -5.54 -3.71 1.15
C LEU A 485 -5.07 -4.80 0.17
N LEU A 486 -5.65 -4.78 -1.05
CA LEU A 486 -5.26 -5.66 -2.14
C LEU A 486 -4.27 -4.96 -3.11
N PRO A 487 -3.48 -5.73 -3.88
CA PRO A 487 -2.50 -5.15 -4.80
C PRO A 487 -3.12 -4.26 -5.90
N ASP A 488 -4.37 -4.47 -6.25
CA ASP A 488 -5.07 -3.62 -7.21
C ASP A 488 -5.51 -2.26 -6.63
N GLY A 489 -5.26 -2.03 -5.34
CA GLY A 489 -5.63 -0.80 -4.63
C GLY A 489 -7.07 -0.81 -4.11
N THR A 490 -7.79 -1.90 -4.22
CA THR A 490 -9.08 -2.10 -3.54
C THR A 490 -8.88 -2.60 -2.11
N VAL A 491 -9.93 -2.60 -1.29
CA VAL A 491 -9.87 -3.12 0.08
C VAL A 491 -10.93 -4.20 0.27
N LEU A 492 -10.48 -5.39 0.60
CA LEU A 492 -11.36 -6.47 1.01
C LEU A 492 -11.81 -6.22 2.46
N HIS A 493 -13.12 -6.28 2.71
CA HIS A 493 -13.72 -6.22 4.04
C HIS A 493 -14.63 -7.43 4.23
N GLY A 494 -14.31 -8.27 5.20
CA GLY A 494 -14.97 -9.56 5.34
C GLY A 494 -15.14 -10.02 6.78
N ALA A 495 -15.75 -11.16 6.90
CA ALA A 495 -16.08 -11.80 8.18
C ALA A 495 -17.00 -10.97 9.08
N SER A 496 -17.50 -11.53 10.08
CA SER A 496 -18.07 -11.00 11.33
C SER A 496 -18.55 -12.18 12.19
N GLY A 497 -18.61 -11.99 13.49
CA GLY A 497 -19.10 -12.98 14.43
C GLY A 497 -18.15 -14.14 14.66
N ASP A 498 -18.65 -15.11 15.39
CA ASP A 498 -17.93 -16.33 15.74
C ASP A 498 -18.51 -17.50 14.92
N ALA A 499 -17.70 -18.50 14.65
CA ALA A 499 -18.19 -19.70 14.00
C ALA A 499 -19.15 -20.45 14.92
N ASN A 500 -20.16 -21.07 14.32
CA ASN A 500 -21.20 -21.87 14.95
C ASN A 500 -20.75 -22.61 16.21
N VAL A 501 -21.31 -22.25 17.34
CA VAL A 501 -21.52 -23.22 18.40
C VAL A 501 -22.96 -23.73 18.22
N PRO A 502 -23.19 -24.98 17.87
CA PRO A 502 -24.53 -25.56 17.85
C PRO A 502 -25.18 -25.34 19.22
N ASN A 503 -26.39 -24.81 19.27
CA ASN A 503 -27.26 -24.67 20.43
C ASN A 503 -26.96 -23.60 21.51
N THR A 504 -26.11 -22.62 21.28
CA THR A 504 -26.13 -21.40 22.09
C THR A 504 -26.88 -20.29 21.36
N ALA A 505 -27.77 -19.58 22.06
CA ALA A 505 -28.39 -18.37 21.53
C ALA A 505 -27.29 -17.54 20.86
N GLN A 506 -27.45 -17.27 19.55
CA GLN A 506 -26.41 -16.67 18.68
C GLN A 506 -25.89 -15.37 19.27
N ARG A 507 -24.87 -15.46 20.10
CA ARG A 507 -24.24 -14.31 20.74
C ARG A 507 -23.50 -13.47 19.71
N TYR A 508 -23.03 -14.11 18.64
CA TYR A 508 -22.25 -13.50 17.55
C TYR A 508 -22.63 -14.15 16.22
N PRO A 509 -23.58 -13.57 15.46
CA PRO A 509 -24.01 -14.11 14.17
C PRO A 509 -22.82 -14.33 13.23
N ARG A 510 -22.74 -15.51 12.65
CA ARG A 510 -21.74 -15.90 11.67
C ARG A 510 -21.97 -15.18 10.36
N GLU A 511 -20.94 -14.51 9.83
CA GLU A 511 -20.98 -13.87 8.51
C GLU A 511 -19.82 -14.35 7.63
N PRO A 512 -19.99 -15.45 6.87
CA PRO A 512 -18.98 -16.02 6.01
C PRO A 512 -19.00 -15.38 4.63
N SER A 513 -18.80 -14.06 4.55
CA SER A 513 -18.75 -13.32 3.28
C SER A 513 -17.70 -12.22 3.33
N HIS A 514 -17.38 -11.67 2.17
CA HIS A 514 -16.65 -10.44 2.04
C HIS A 514 -17.29 -9.53 1.00
N GLU A 515 -16.95 -8.24 1.08
CA GLU A 515 -17.22 -7.22 0.09
C GLU A 515 -15.91 -6.55 -0.27
N VAL A 516 -15.79 -6.03 -1.50
CA VAL A 516 -14.60 -5.29 -1.92
C VAL A 516 -14.98 -3.82 -2.06
N PHE A 517 -14.29 -2.97 -1.32
CA PHE A 517 -14.38 -1.53 -1.45
C PHE A 517 -13.45 -1.02 -2.55
N ARG A 518 -14.01 -0.28 -3.49
CA ARG A 518 -13.30 0.48 -4.52
C ARG A 518 -13.18 1.93 -4.07
N PRO A 519 -12.00 2.37 -3.57
CA PRO A 519 -11.85 3.73 -3.07
C PRO A 519 -12.06 4.79 -4.14
N PRO A 520 -12.39 6.03 -3.75
CA PRO A 520 -12.67 7.15 -4.66
C PRO A 520 -11.63 7.38 -5.75
N TYR A 521 -10.34 7.16 -5.45
CA TYR A 521 -9.27 7.38 -6.41
C TYR A 521 -9.36 6.48 -7.66
N LEU A 522 -10.04 5.31 -7.58
CA LEU A 522 -10.22 4.41 -8.74
C LEU A 522 -11.20 4.96 -9.78
N PHE A 523 -11.91 6.04 -9.47
CA PHE A 523 -12.92 6.67 -10.33
C PHE A 523 -12.50 8.07 -10.82
N ARG A 524 -11.23 8.48 -10.60
CA ARG A 524 -10.72 9.83 -10.92
C ARG A 524 -9.86 9.86 -12.18
N GLY A 525 -10.08 8.94 -13.10
CA GLY A 525 -9.38 8.85 -14.37
C GLY A 525 -8.46 7.64 -14.49
N THR A 526 -7.68 7.62 -15.56
CA THR A 526 -6.84 6.49 -15.92
C THR A 526 -5.70 6.27 -14.93
N ARG A 527 -5.47 5.00 -14.61
CA ARG A 527 -4.40 4.57 -13.71
C ARG A 527 -3.04 4.58 -14.40
N PRO A 528 -1.98 5.05 -13.72
CA PRO A 528 -0.62 4.85 -14.22
C PRO A 528 -0.31 3.36 -14.40
N THR A 529 0.41 3.01 -15.46
CA THR A 529 0.78 1.63 -15.77
C THR A 529 2.23 1.39 -15.39
N VAL A 530 2.51 0.36 -14.59
CA VAL A 530 3.86 -0.17 -14.37
C VAL A 530 4.12 -1.27 -15.38
N THR A 531 5.16 -1.10 -16.23
CA THR A 531 5.51 -2.07 -17.28
C THR A 531 6.69 -2.96 -16.88
N GLY A 532 7.41 -2.61 -15.82
CA GLY A 532 8.50 -3.44 -15.28
C GLY A 532 9.26 -2.77 -14.14
N LEU A 533 10.00 -3.58 -13.43
CA LEU A 533 10.94 -3.17 -12.39
C LEU A 533 12.36 -3.62 -12.78
N SER A 534 13.36 -2.77 -12.53
CA SER A 534 14.76 -3.20 -12.71
C SER A 534 15.20 -4.25 -11.68
N LYS A 535 14.52 -4.27 -10.51
CA LYS A 535 14.72 -5.22 -9.41
C LYS A 535 13.44 -5.42 -8.64
N THR A 536 13.14 -6.64 -8.23
CA THR A 536 12.05 -7.02 -7.32
C THR A 536 12.53 -7.23 -5.88
N VAL A 537 13.86 -7.35 -5.70
CA VAL A 537 14.53 -7.44 -4.39
C VAL A 537 15.52 -6.27 -4.30
N VAL A 538 15.37 -5.46 -3.26
CA VAL A 538 16.12 -4.21 -3.05
C VAL A 538 16.69 -4.15 -1.63
N THR A 539 17.74 -3.31 -1.45
CA THR A 539 18.36 -3.05 -0.15
C THR A 539 18.09 -1.61 0.32
N TRP A 540 18.30 -1.33 1.60
CA TRP A 540 18.12 0.01 2.17
C TRP A 540 19.06 1.03 1.54
N GLY A 541 18.50 2.21 1.20
CA GLY A 541 19.22 3.30 0.54
C GLY A 541 19.44 3.09 -0.95
N GLU A 542 19.14 1.92 -1.48
CA GLU A 542 19.29 1.59 -2.90
C GLU A 542 18.31 2.39 -3.76
N ARG A 543 18.68 2.59 -5.03
CA ARG A 543 17.81 3.12 -6.07
C ARG A 543 17.50 2.05 -7.09
N PHE A 544 16.24 1.97 -7.50
CA PHE A 544 15.81 1.07 -8.56
C PHE A 544 14.83 1.77 -9.51
N ASN A 545 14.72 1.26 -10.72
CA ASN A 545 13.88 1.85 -11.76
C ASN A 545 12.54 1.14 -11.85
N VAL A 546 11.47 1.94 -11.95
CA VAL A 546 10.12 1.50 -12.28
C VAL A 546 9.81 2.02 -13.68
N SER A 547 9.70 1.14 -14.65
CA SER A 547 9.36 1.47 -16.04
C SER A 547 7.89 1.79 -16.14
N THR A 548 7.55 2.93 -16.73
CA THR A 548 6.18 3.38 -16.92
C THR A 548 6.08 4.42 -18.02
N PRO A 549 5.13 4.33 -18.95
CA PRO A 549 4.86 5.39 -19.92
C PRO A 549 4.34 6.68 -19.24
N ASN A 550 3.83 6.57 -18.01
CA ASN A 550 3.25 7.67 -17.25
C ASN A 550 4.28 8.41 -16.38
N ALA A 551 5.59 8.21 -16.57
CA ALA A 551 6.63 8.74 -15.66
C ALA A 551 6.46 10.24 -15.35
N ALA A 552 6.21 11.07 -16.37
CA ALA A 552 6.01 12.51 -16.23
C ALA A 552 4.74 12.90 -15.44
N GLN A 553 3.82 11.98 -15.25
CA GLN A 553 2.55 12.19 -14.52
C GLN A 553 2.64 11.80 -13.06
N ILE A 554 3.73 11.12 -12.65
CA ILE A 554 3.88 10.63 -11.28
C ILE A 554 4.27 11.77 -10.35
N THR A 555 3.46 11.96 -9.32
CA THR A 555 3.65 12.99 -8.30
C THR A 555 3.94 12.41 -6.92
N ARG A 556 3.67 11.12 -6.70
CA ARG A 556 3.92 10.43 -5.43
C ARG A 556 4.24 8.96 -5.69
N VAL A 557 5.17 8.42 -4.91
CA VAL A 557 5.47 6.99 -4.87
C VAL A 557 5.31 6.53 -3.44
N ARG A 558 4.55 5.47 -3.24
CA ARG A 558 4.35 4.87 -1.93
C ARG A 558 4.47 3.37 -2.01
N TRP A 559 4.89 2.76 -0.92
CA TRP A 559 4.69 1.36 -0.70
C TRP A 559 4.03 1.08 0.64
N ILE A 560 3.32 -0.03 0.70
CA ILE A 560 2.62 -0.48 1.91
C ILE A 560 3.02 -1.93 2.13
N ARG A 561 3.49 -2.25 3.35
CA ARG A 561 3.85 -3.62 3.71
C ARG A 561 2.62 -4.52 3.62
N LEU A 562 2.80 -5.76 3.13
CA LEU A 562 1.71 -6.73 3.01
C LEU A 562 1.01 -6.89 4.36
N GLY A 563 -0.32 -6.82 4.35
CA GLY A 563 -1.13 -6.87 5.56
C GLY A 563 -1.31 -8.29 6.11
N SER A 564 -1.54 -8.34 7.42
CA SER A 564 -1.82 -9.55 8.17
C SER A 564 -2.75 -9.15 9.33
N VAL A 565 -4.07 -9.33 9.14
CA VAL A 565 -5.13 -8.72 9.96
C VAL A 565 -5.90 -9.75 10.74
N THR A 566 -6.23 -9.40 11.98
CA THR A 566 -7.20 -10.10 12.84
C THR A 566 -7.72 -9.13 13.91
N HIS A 567 -8.94 -9.31 14.38
CA HIS A 567 -9.48 -8.62 15.57
C HIS A 567 -9.24 -7.09 15.55
N ALA A 568 -9.63 -6.42 14.46
CA ALA A 568 -9.51 -4.96 14.30
C ALA A 568 -8.06 -4.41 14.21
N PHE A 569 -7.05 -5.27 14.04
CA PHE A 569 -5.66 -4.85 13.94
C PHE A 569 -4.88 -5.61 12.87
N ASP A 570 -4.34 -4.88 11.91
CA ASP A 570 -3.36 -5.41 10.96
C ASP A 570 -1.96 -5.24 11.57
N THR A 571 -1.36 -6.34 12.02
CA THR A 571 -0.07 -6.37 12.71
C THR A 571 1.11 -6.02 11.82
N ASN A 572 0.91 -6.07 10.51
CA ASN A 572 1.99 -6.01 9.53
C ASN A 572 1.97 -4.73 8.70
N GLN A 573 0.79 -4.16 8.41
CA GLN A 573 0.68 -3.00 7.54
C GLN A 573 1.41 -1.79 8.09
N ARG A 574 2.17 -1.16 7.22
CA ARG A 574 2.79 0.14 7.42
C ARG A 574 3.10 0.75 6.08
N ALA A 575 3.05 2.05 5.97
CA ALA A 575 3.36 2.76 4.74
C ALA A 575 4.65 3.57 4.84
N ASN A 576 5.26 3.79 3.68
CA ASN A 576 6.31 4.79 3.51
C ASN A 576 6.03 5.57 2.23
N THR A 577 6.14 6.88 2.31
CA THR A 577 6.28 7.75 1.16
C THR A 577 7.74 7.70 0.71
N LEU A 578 7.98 7.39 -0.57
CA LEU A 578 9.32 7.16 -1.11
C LEU A 578 9.81 8.36 -1.89
N ALA A 579 11.09 8.71 -1.72
CA ALA A 579 11.76 9.67 -2.57
C ALA A 579 11.95 9.08 -3.98
N PHE A 580 11.76 9.89 -5.01
CA PHE A 580 11.92 9.48 -6.40
C PHE A 580 12.37 10.63 -7.30
N SER A 581 12.82 10.29 -8.50
CA SER A 581 13.03 11.22 -9.61
C SER A 581 12.47 10.65 -10.90
N VAL A 582 12.06 11.54 -11.80
CA VAL A 582 11.43 11.18 -13.08
C VAL A 582 12.45 11.27 -14.21
N GLY A 583 12.48 10.23 -15.05
CA GLY A 583 13.23 10.18 -16.31
C GLY A 583 12.31 9.86 -17.49
N SER A 584 12.88 9.71 -18.69
CA SER A 584 12.11 9.32 -19.87
C SER A 584 11.62 7.87 -19.74
N GLY A 585 10.31 7.69 -19.56
CA GLY A 585 9.68 6.38 -19.40
C GLY A 585 10.03 5.63 -18.10
N VAL A 586 10.63 6.29 -17.11
CA VAL A 586 11.10 5.65 -15.89
C VAL A 586 10.94 6.56 -14.67
N VAL A 587 10.54 5.96 -13.55
CA VAL A 587 10.58 6.56 -12.21
C VAL A 587 11.70 5.87 -11.43
N LYS A 588 12.72 6.63 -10.99
CA LYS A 588 13.82 6.13 -10.15
C LYS A 588 13.44 6.30 -8.70
N VAL A 589 13.14 5.21 -8.04
CA VAL A 589 12.67 5.16 -6.64
C VAL A 589 13.86 4.92 -5.71
N THR A 590 13.89 5.62 -4.57
CA THR A 590 14.88 5.44 -3.51
C THR A 590 14.25 4.69 -2.33
N VAL A 591 14.84 3.58 -1.96
CA VAL A 591 14.44 2.77 -0.78
C VAL A 591 14.76 3.55 0.50
N PRO A 592 13.95 3.49 1.57
CA PRO A 592 14.29 4.06 2.87
C PRO A 592 15.68 3.61 3.34
N ASN A 593 16.42 4.49 3.97
CA ASN A 593 17.86 4.32 4.20
C ASN A 593 18.23 3.33 5.32
N ASN A 594 17.26 2.75 6.01
CA ASN A 594 17.53 1.73 7.04
C ASN A 594 16.29 0.87 7.35
N SER A 595 16.55 -0.28 7.98
CA SER A 595 15.54 -1.27 8.33
C SER A 595 14.56 -0.85 9.45
N ARG A 596 14.88 0.16 10.24
CA ARG A 596 13.96 0.68 11.27
C ARG A 596 12.80 1.45 10.63
N ARG A 597 13.05 2.09 9.49
CA ARG A 597 12.04 2.81 8.69
C ARG A 597 11.24 1.86 7.79
N ALA A 598 11.91 0.89 7.21
CA ALA A 598 11.32 -0.16 6.39
C ALA A 598 11.88 -1.53 6.82
N PRO A 599 11.25 -2.22 7.79
CA PRO A 599 11.69 -3.55 8.20
C PRO A 599 11.72 -4.52 7.02
N PRO A 600 12.62 -5.53 7.07
CA PRO A 600 12.76 -6.48 5.97
C PRO A 600 11.44 -7.22 5.71
N GLY A 601 11.16 -7.50 4.45
CA GLY A 601 9.91 -8.15 4.02
C GLY A 601 9.38 -7.60 2.71
N HIS A 602 8.11 -7.86 2.43
CA HIS A 602 7.47 -7.55 1.16
C HIS A 602 6.50 -6.36 1.27
N TYR A 603 6.50 -5.53 0.23
CA TYR A 603 5.72 -4.30 0.15
C TYR A 603 5.02 -4.22 -1.21
N VAL A 604 3.81 -3.72 -1.24
CA VAL A 604 3.11 -3.35 -2.49
C VAL A 604 3.49 -1.92 -2.84
N LEU A 605 4.16 -1.73 -3.96
CA LEU A 605 4.60 -0.44 -4.50
C LEU A 605 3.53 0.14 -5.41
N PHE A 606 3.18 1.42 -5.21
CA PHE A 606 2.25 2.17 -6.03
C PHE A 606 2.89 3.45 -6.57
N LEU A 607 2.68 3.73 -7.86
CA LEU A 607 2.91 5.02 -8.48
C LEU A 607 1.60 5.80 -8.51
N LEU A 608 1.59 7.06 -8.08
CA LEU A 608 0.39 7.86 -8.04
C LEU A 608 0.54 9.12 -8.91
N ASN A 609 -0.48 9.44 -9.67
CA ASN A 609 -0.58 10.70 -10.39
C ASN A 609 -1.08 11.83 -9.47
N ARG A 610 -1.19 13.06 -9.99
CA ARG A 610 -1.63 14.23 -9.21
C ARG A 610 -3.05 14.11 -8.63
N ASN A 611 -3.91 13.29 -9.22
CA ASN A 611 -5.27 13.05 -8.73
C ASN A 611 -5.34 11.98 -7.64
N GLY A 612 -4.18 11.47 -7.20
CA GLY A 612 -4.09 10.38 -6.23
C GLY A 612 -4.48 9.02 -6.81
N VAL A 613 -4.64 8.89 -8.14
CA VAL A 613 -4.95 7.61 -8.79
C VAL A 613 -3.71 6.73 -8.76
N PRO A 614 -3.74 5.56 -8.08
CA PRO A 614 -2.59 4.66 -8.01
C PRO A 614 -2.49 3.75 -9.25
N SER A 615 -1.28 3.35 -9.59
CA SER A 615 -1.07 2.17 -10.45
C SER A 615 -1.65 0.91 -9.80
N THR A 616 -1.79 -0.18 -10.54
CA THR A 616 -1.81 -1.50 -9.91
C THR A 616 -0.49 -1.67 -9.16
N GLY A 617 -0.57 -2.19 -7.94
CA GLY A 617 0.57 -2.36 -7.08
C GLY A 617 1.47 -3.52 -7.54
N THR A 618 2.76 -3.35 -7.35
CA THR A 618 3.76 -4.38 -7.65
C THR A 618 4.49 -4.76 -6.36
N ILE A 619 4.62 -6.05 -6.09
CA ILE A 619 5.27 -6.54 -4.87
C ILE A 619 6.79 -6.45 -5.01
N VAL A 620 7.43 -5.82 -4.02
CA VAL A 620 8.90 -5.64 -3.91
C VAL A 620 9.35 -6.15 -2.54
N GLN A 621 10.44 -6.91 -2.49
CA GLN A 621 11.08 -7.35 -1.25
C GLN A 621 12.20 -6.40 -0.84
N VAL A 622 12.25 -6.04 0.43
CA VAL A 622 13.39 -5.32 1.06
C VAL A 622 14.17 -6.28 1.94
N ARG A 623 15.50 -6.36 1.76
CA ARG A 623 16.39 -7.23 2.57
C ARG A 623 17.82 -6.69 2.66
#